data_b3440aae0f22456bd36f4058b3c4bac1
#
_entry.id   b3440aae0f22456bd36f4058b3c4bac1
#
_cell.length_a   1.000
_cell.length_b   1.000
_cell.length_c   1.000
_cell.angle_alpha   90.00
_cell.angle_beta   90.00
_cell.angle_gamma   90.00
#
_symmetry.space_group_name_H-M   'P 1'
#
loop_
_entity.id
_entity.type
_entity.pdbx_description
1 polymer ?
#
loop_
_entity_poly.entity_id
_entity_poly.type
_entity_poly.pdbx_seq_one_letter_code
_entity_poly.pdbx_strand_id
1 'polypeptide(L)'
;MLFRSTFKFFETKLSEDTVGLANGFDGVCVFVNDTVNAPVIDRLCEFGVKIIALRCAGFNNVDMKHAFGKIHVVRVPAYSPYAVAEHAMALLLTSIRRIHKAYIRTKDFNFSLSGMTGFDLHGKTVGVIGTGRIGRVFTDICLGFGMNVLAYDKFPSSDSSIKYVSLDELFAESDIISLHCPLREICRRRVHSYQSRGKYQ
;
A
#
# COMPACT_ATOMS: atom_id res chain seq x y z
N MET A 1 35.49 -2.30 14.09
CA MET A 1 34.88 -3.53 14.63
C MET A 1 34.01 -4.11 13.50
N LEU A 2 34.46 -5.20 12.88
CA LEU A 2 33.69 -5.87 11.81
C LEU A 2 32.61 -6.73 12.50
N PHE A 3 31.34 -6.36 12.35
CA PHE A 3 30.23 -7.21 12.76
C PHE A 3 30.23 -8.44 11.83
N ARG A 4 30.60 -9.60 12.38
CA ARG A 4 30.47 -10.88 11.69
C ARG A 4 29.08 -11.44 12.00
N SER A 5 28.08 -11.03 11.20
CA SER A 5 26.75 -11.62 11.24
C SER A 5 26.65 -12.70 10.16
N THR A 6 26.12 -13.85 10.51
CA THR A 6 25.81 -14.91 9.55
C THR A 6 24.35 -14.77 9.13
N PHE A 7 24.10 -14.73 7.82
CA PHE A 7 22.75 -14.65 7.27
C PHE A 7 22.39 -15.95 6.58
N LYS A 8 21.16 -16.43 6.80
CA LYS A 8 20.57 -17.52 6.05
C LYS A 8 19.25 -17.03 5.45
N PHE A 9 19.08 -17.23 4.17
CA PHE A 9 17.89 -16.83 3.43
C PHE A 9 17.02 -18.07 3.21
N PHE A 10 15.70 -17.88 3.41
CA PHE A 10 14.68 -18.88 3.15
C PHE A 10 13.68 -18.31 2.15
N GLU A 11 13.27 -19.09 1.18
CA GLU A 11 12.24 -18.69 0.20
C GLU A 11 10.82 -18.84 0.77
N THR A 12 10.68 -19.68 1.82
CA THR A 12 9.40 -19.88 2.49
C THR A 12 9.05 -18.70 3.37
N LYS A 13 7.76 -18.40 3.46
CA LYS A 13 7.23 -17.39 4.39
C LYS A 13 7.38 -17.90 5.82
N LEU A 14 7.59 -16.97 6.76
CA LEU A 14 7.46 -17.26 8.19
C LEU A 14 5.98 -17.44 8.53
N SER A 15 5.66 -18.56 9.17
CA SER A 15 4.33 -18.93 9.63
C SER A 15 4.46 -19.89 10.81
N GLU A 16 3.35 -20.35 11.37
CA GLU A 16 3.34 -21.37 12.41
C GLU A 16 4.02 -22.67 11.94
N ASP A 17 3.83 -23.05 10.67
CA ASP A 17 4.42 -24.27 10.11
C ASP A 17 5.93 -24.17 9.87
N THR A 18 6.44 -22.96 9.62
CA THR A 18 7.83 -22.75 9.21
C THR A 18 8.69 -22.08 10.27
N VAL A 19 8.12 -21.64 11.38
CA VAL A 19 8.84 -20.95 12.46
C VAL A 19 10.00 -21.79 13.03
N GLY A 20 9.94 -23.11 12.92
CA GLY A 20 11.03 -24.02 13.31
C GLY A 20 12.35 -23.75 12.61
N LEU A 21 12.32 -23.14 11.41
CA LEU A 21 13.52 -22.74 10.67
C LEU A 21 14.30 -21.59 11.34
N ALA A 22 13.67 -20.88 12.28
CA ALA A 22 14.31 -19.81 13.04
C ALA A 22 15.13 -20.31 14.23
N ASN A 23 15.10 -21.61 14.54
CA ASN A 23 15.86 -22.15 15.65
C ASN A 23 17.37 -21.98 15.43
N GLY A 24 18.05 -21.48 16.45
CA GLY A 24 19.50 -21.22 16.42
C GLY A 24 19.90 -19.85 15.84
N PHE A 25 18.92 -18.97 15.57
CA PHE A 25 19.19 -17.60 15.13
C PHE A 25 18.86 -16.59 16.23
N ASP A 26 19.60 -15.48 16.30
CA ASP A 26 19.37 -14.38 17.26
C ASP A 26 18.26 -13.44 16.77
N GLY A 27 17.96 -13.41 15.49
CA GLY A 27 16.97 -12.52 14.89
C GLY A 27 16.38 -13.04 13.60
N VAL A 28 15.18 -12.58 13.27
CA VAL A 28 14.49 -12.87 12.00
C VAL A 28 14.22 -11.59 11.25
N CYS A 29 14.42 -11.61 9.92
CA CYS A 29 14.07 -10.51 9.03
C CYS A 29 12.86 -10.91 8.20
N VAL A 30 11.75 -10.17 8.35
CA VAL A 30 10.45 -10.53 7.79
C VAL A 30 9.92 -9.44 6.84
N PHE A 31 8.96 -9.82 6.00
CA PHE A 31 8.28 -8.93 5.08
C PHE A 31 6.75 -9.01 5.24
N VAL A 32 6.02 -8.25 4.46
CA VAL A 32 4.56 -8.10 4.55
C VAL A 32 3.77 -9.40 4.37
N ASN A 33 4.37 -10.38 3.71
CA ASN A 33 3.74 -11.68 3.44
C ASN A 33 3.97 -12.72 4.55
N ASP A 34 4.83 -12.41 5.52
CA ASP A 34 5.08 -13.27 6.66
C ASP A 34 3.97 -13.12 7.69
N THR A 35 3.69 -14.16 8.45
CA THR A 35 2.72 -14.16 9.54
C THR A 35 3.47 -14.23 10.86
N VAL A 36 3.37 -13.18 11.67
CA VAL A 36 4.04 -13.06 12.97
C VAL A 36 2.97 -12.84 14.04
N ASN A 37 2.09 -13.82 14.16
CA ASN A 37 1.03 -13.86 15.16
C ASN A 37 1.55 -14.35 16.52
N ALA A 38 0.68 -14.44 17.52
CA ALA A 38 1.04 -14.83 18.88
C ALA A 38 1.76 -16.18 18.95
N PRO A 39 1.29 -17.29 18.31
CA PRO A 39 1.99 -18.58 18.34
C PRO A 39 3.40 -18.50 17.75
N VAL A 40 3.58 -17.76 16.63
CA VAL A 40 4.91 -17.57 16.03
C VAL A 40 5.84 -16.81 16.95
N ILE A 41 5.35 -15.74 17.60
CA ILE A 41 6.13 -14.96 18.55
C ILE A 41 6.57 -15.80 19.75
N ASP A 42 5.67 -16.58 20.32
CA ASP A 42 5.99 -17.47 21.46
C ASP A 42 7.07 -18.49 21.07
N ARG A 43 6.95 -19.08 19.88
CA ARG A 43 7.94 -20.02 19.38
C ARG A 43 9.30 -19.39 19.11
N LEU A 44 9.33 -18.16 18.56
CA LEU A 44 10.56 -17.40 18.38
C LEU A 44 11.23 -17.11 19.74
N CYS A 45 10.46 -16.74 20.76
CA CYS A 45 10.97 -16.53 22.10
C CYS A 45 11.55 -17.80 22.72
N GLU A 46 10.88 -18.97 22.54
CA GLU A 46 11.39 -20.28 22.98
C GLU A 46 12.73 -20.62 22.34
N PHE A 47 12.95 -20.25 21.08
CA PHE A 47 14.22 -20.44 20.38
C PHE A 47 15.30 -19.42 20.77
N GLY A 48 14.97 -18.44 21.63
CA GLY A 48 15.90 -17.41 22.07
C GLY A 48 16.11 -16.28 21.04
N VAL A 49 15.24 -16.16 20.05
CA VAL A 49 15.26 -15.04 19.09
C VAL A 49 14.94 -13.75 19.82
N LYS A 50 15.78 -12.73 19.65
CA LYS A 50 15.71 -11.46 20.39
C LYS A 50 15.07 -10.33 19.60
N ILE A 51 15.08 -10.42 18.27
CA ILE A 51 14.66 -9.33 17.40
C ILE A 51 13.89 -9.83 16.16
N ILE A 52 12.79 -9.15 15.86
CA ILE A 52 12.06 -9.24 14.59
C ILE A 52 12.30 -7.95 13.82
N ALA A 53 12.99 -8.02 12.70
CA ALA A 53 13.29 -6.88 11.83
C ALA A 53 12.36 -6.91 10.61
N LEU A 54 11.46 -5.92 10.50
CA LEU A 54 10.63 -5.74 9.31
C LEU A 54 11.39 -4.91 8.26
N ARG A 55 11.60 -5.47 7.09
CA ARG A 55 12.17 -4.75 5.94
C ARG A 55 11.13 -3.92 5.17
N CYS A 56 10.10 -3.44 5.89
CA CYS A 56 9.00 -2.63 5.39
C CYS A 56 8.53 -1.63 6.45
N ALA A 57 7.74 -0.65 6.05
CA ALA A 57 7.18 0.34 6.96
C ALA A 57 5.91 -0.17 7.67
N GLY A 58 5.09 -0.96 6.99
CA GLY A 58 3.91 -1.59 7.57
C GLY A 58 4.27 -2.69 8.58
N PHE A 59 3.42 -2.89 9.58
CA PHE A 59 3.61 -3.92 10.61
C PHE A 59 2.31 -4.66 10.97
N ASN A 60 1.32 -4.62 10.08
CA ASN A 60 0.02 -5.26 10.31
C ASN A 60 0.08 -6.79 10.39
N ASN A 61 1.15 -7.38 9.91
CA ASN A 61 1.44 -8.81 9.95
C ASN A 61 2.09 -9.27 11.26
N VAL A 62 2.34 -8.35 12.21
CA VAL A 62 2.91 -8.65 13.52
C VAL A 62 1.89 -8.36 14.60
N ASP A 63 1.67 -9.30 15.51
CA ASP A 63 0.90 -9.06 16.74
C ASP A 63 1.74 -8.23 17.72
N MET A 64 1.69 -6.92 17.55
CA MET A 64 2.45 -5.98 18.38
C MET A 64 2.07 -6.03 19.86
N LYS A 65 0.80 -6.35 20.17
CA LYS A 65 0.35 -6.45 21.56
C LYS A 65 1.00 -7.65 22.26
N HIS A 66 1.05 -8.76 21.55
CA HIS A 66 1.65 -9.98 22.06
C HIS A 66 3.18 -9.92 22.11
N ALA A 67 3.80 -9.22 21.18
CA ALA A 67 5.25 -8.99 21.13
C ALA A 67 5.76 -8.07 22.25
N PHE A 68 4.89 -7.18 22.76
CA PHE A 68 5.27 -6.19 23.75
C PHE A 68 5.83 -6.85 25.03
N GLY A 69 7.03 -6.44 25.42
CA GLY A 69 7.74 -6.97 26.60
C GLY A 69 8.39 -8.34 26.40
N LYS A 70 8.22 -9.02 25.25
CA LYS A 70 8.77 -10.33 24.96
C LYS A 70 9.95 -10.29 23.96
N ILE A 71 9.80 -9.57 22.87
CA ILE A 71 10.77 -9.54 21.78
C ILE A 71 10.84 -8.15 21.15
N HIS A 72 12.03 -7.76 20.71
CA HIS A 72 12.20 -6.46 20.05
C HIS A 72 11.66 -6.52 18.63
N VAL A 73 10.85 -5.52 18.25
CA VAL A 73 10.34 -5.37 16.88
C VAL A 73 10.85 -4.06 16.32
N VAL A 74 11.60 -4.12 15.23
CA VAL A 74 12.13 -2.96 14.52
C VAL A 74 11.64 -2.96 13.08
N ARG A 75 11.51 -1.78 12.48
CA ARG A 75 11.03 -1.62 11.12
C ARG A 75 11.74 -0.49 10.37
N VAL A 76 11.59 -0.43 9.07
CA VAL A 76 11.96 0.74 8.29
C VAL A 76 10.88 1.80 8.49
N PRO A 77 11.18 2.94 9.14
CA PRO A 77 10.13 3.91 9.51
C PRO A 77 9.53 4.61 8.29
N ALA A 78 10.33 4.83 7.25
CA ALA A 78 9.90 5.43 5.99
C ALA A 78 10.91 5.09 4.88
N TYR A 79 10.40 5.00 3.66
CA TYR A 79 11.19 4.94 2.43
C TYR A 79 10.56 5.88 1.39
N SER A 80 11.03 5.88 0.15
CA SER A 80 10.59 6.86 -0.87
C SER A 80 9.06 6.94 -1.00
N PRO A 81 8.41 8.07 -0.69
CA PRO A 81 7.00 8.26 -0.95
C PRO A 81 6.68 8.33 -2.45
N TYR A 82 7.68 8.74 -3.26
CA TYR A 82 7.57 8.86 -4.71
C TYR A 82 7.32 7.50 -5.35
N ALA A 83 8.05 6.46 -4.96
CA ALA A 83 7.90 5.12 -5.53
C ALA A 83 6.46 4.60 -5.44
N VAL A 84 5.79 4.82 -4.31
CA VAL A 84 4.39 4.38 -4.10
C VAL A 84 3.42 5.25 -4.89
N ALA A 85 3.61 6.57 -4.89
CA ALA A 85 2.74 7.51 -5.60
C ALA A 85 2.84 7.32 -7.12
N GLU A 86 4.05 7.18 -7.65
CA GLU A 86 4.31 6.91 -9.08
C GLU A 86 3.72 5.57 -9.50
N HIS A 87 3.85 4.53 -8.66
CA HIS A 87 3.23 3.24 -8.94
C HIS A 87 1.70 3.33 -8.97
N ALA A 88 1.09 4.08 -8.06
CA ALA A 88 -0.35 4.32 -8.07
C ALA A 88 -0.79 5.02 -9.35
N MET A 89 -0.05 6.03 -9.83
CA MET A 89 -0.32 6.69 -11.10
C MET A 89 -0.12 5.75 -12.30
N ALA A 90 0.92 4.91 -12.28
CA ALA A 90 1.15 3.92 -13.33
C ALA A 90 0.01 2.91 -13.42
N LEU A 91 -0.52 2.44 -12.29
CA LEU A 91 -1.70 1.57 -12.25
C LEU A 91 -2.96 2.28 -12.79
N LEU A 92 -3.16 3.54 -12.42
CA LEU A 92 -4.26 4.36 -12.90
C LEU A 92 -4.21 4.49 -14.43
N LEU A 93 -3.07 4.93 -14.97
CA LEU A 93 -2.86 5.06 -16.42
C LEU A 93 -3.01 3.71 -17.14
N THR A 94 -2.49 2.63 -16.58
CA THR A 94 -2.63 1.29 -17.15
C THR A 94 -4.08 0.87 -17.21
N SER A 95 -4.88 1.19 -16.19
CA SER A 95 -6.29 0.86 -16.11
C SER A 95 -7.09 1.64 -17.14
N ILE A 96 -7.01 2.97 -17.17
CA ILE A 96 -7.81 3.83 -18.04
C ILE A 96 -7.40 3.74 -19.51
N ARG A 97 -6.09 3.61 -19.80
CA ARG A 97 -5.56 3.48 -21.17
C ARG A 97 -5.48 2.03 -21.65
N ARG A 98 -5.89 1.07 -20.80
CA ARG A 98 -5.91 -0.38 -21.10
C ARG A 98 -4.57 -0.92 -21.61
N ILE A 99 -3.44 -0.36 -21.11
CA ILE A 99 -2.07 -0.66 -21.61
C ILE A 99 -1.78 -2.16 -21.55
N HIS A 100 -2.15 -2.84 -20.46
CA HIS A 100 -1.98 -4.28 -20.29
C HIS A 100 -2.73 -5.10 -21.36
N LYS A 101 -3.94 -4.68 -21.74
CA LYS A 101 -4.73 -5.35 -22.80
C LYS A 101 -4.14 -5.09 -24.18
N ALA A 102 -3.72 -3.84 -24.43
CA ALA A 102 -3.06 -3.48 -25.69
C ALA A 102 -1.77 -4.27 -25.88
N TYR A 103 -0.96 -4.41 -24.85
CA TYR A 103 0.27 -5.20 -24.87
C TYR A 103 0.02 -6.67 -25.25
N ILE A 104 -0.96 -7.33 -24.64
CA ILE A 104 -1.30 -8.72 -24.95
C ILE A 104 -1.78 -8.84 -26.40
N ARG A 105 -2.70 -7.98 -26.83
CA ARG A 105 -3.24 -8.00 -28.21
C ARG A 105 -2.16 -7.80 -29.27
N THR A 106 -1.25 -6.85 -29.06
CA THR A 106 -0.15 -6.61 -30.03
C THR A 106 0.80 -7.79 -30.13
N LYS A 107 1.04 -8.52 -29.03
CA LYS A 107 1.79 -9.80 -29.09
C LYS A 107 1.11 -10.87 -29.93
N ASP A 108 -0.23 -10.88 -29.94
CA ASP A 108 -1.04 -11.81 -30.73
C ASP A 108 -1.33 -11.25 -32.13
N PHE A 109 -0.60 -10.23 -32.60
CA PHE A 109 -0.80 -9.54 -33.90
C PHE A 109 -2.22 -9.02 -34.11
N ASN A 110 -2.96 -8.75 -33.00
CA ASN A 110 -4.29 -8.17 -33.06
C ASN A 110 -4.22 -6.66 -32.80
N PHE A 111 -4.38 -5.86 -33.86
CA PHE A 111 -4.32 -4.38 -33.81
C PHE A 111 -5.71 -3.74 -33.79
N SER A 112 -6.78 -4.49 -33.52
CA SER A 112 -8.12 -3.95 -33.37
C SER A 112 -8.24 -2.99 -32.20
N LEU A 113 -8.83 -1.82 -32.41
CA LEU A 113 -9.10 -0.81 -31.39
C LEU A 113 -10.39 -1.06 -30.60
N SER A 114 -11.18 -2.06 -31.00
CA SER A 114 -12.45 -2.40 -30.32
C SER A 114 -12.24 -2.69 -28.84
N GLY A 115 -12.97 -1.97 -27.96
CA GLY A 115 -12.87 -2.11 -26.52
C GLY A 115 -11.57 -1.59 -25.91
N MET A 116 -10.78 -0.79 -26.65
CA MET A 116 -9.52 -0.19 -26.19
C MET A 116 -9.65 1.29 -25.83
N THR A 117 -10.82 1.88 -26.07
CA THR A 117 -11.09 3.28 -25.77
C THR A 117 -10.96 3.54 -24.29
N GLY A 118 -10.18 4.53 -23.91
CA GLY A 118 -10.03 5.07 -22.57
C GLY A 118 -10.55 6.50 -22.50
N PHE A 119 -10.14 7.23 -21.45
CA PHE A 119 -10.42 8.66 -21.30
C PHE A 119 -9.17 9.41 -20.81
N ASP A 120 -9.18 10.71 -20.96
CA ASP A 120 -8.08 11.57 -20.51
C ASP A 120 -8.26 11.96 -19.04
N LEU A 121 -7.14 12.08 -18.32
CA LEU A 121 -7.12 12.52 -16.93
C LEU A 121 -7.29 14.05 -16.82
N HIS A 122 -6.87 14.79 -17.83
CA HIS A 122 -6.97 16.25 -17.84
C HIS A 122 -8.42 16.70 -17.63
N GLY A 123 -8.61 17.62 -16.68
CA GLY A 123 -9.93 18.14 -16.30
C GLY A 123 -10.79 17.21 -15.44
N LYS A 124 -10.36 15.96 -15.20
CA LYS A 124 -11.05 15.04 -14.30
C LYS A 124 -10.78 15.36 -12.84
N THR A 125 -11.70 14.96 -11.98
CA THR A 125 -11.59 15.16 -10.53
C THR A 125 -11.10 13.86 -9.87
N VAL A 126 -10.00 13.94 -9.11
CA VAL A 126 -9.50 12.86 -8.28
C VAL A 126 -9.73 13.15 -6.80
N GLY A 127 -10.31 12.19 -6.09
CA GLY A 127 -10.44 12.18 -4.64
C GLY A 127 -9.26 11.45 -4.01
N VAL A 128 -8.49 12.15 -3.18
CA VAL A 128 -7.34 11.59 -2.45
C VAL A 128 -7.71 11.42 -0.99
N ILE A 129 -7.75 10.18 -0.51
CA ILE A 129 -8.05 9.86 0.89
C ILE A 129 -6.74 9.53 1.60
N GLY A 130 -6.33 10.42 2.49
CA GLY A 130 -5.04 10.39 3.16
C GLY A 130 -4.01 11.27 2.47
N THR A 131 -3.69 12.42 3.07
CA THR A 131 -2.74 13.42 2.56
C THR A 131 -1.41 13.41 3.32
N GLY A 132 -0.99 12.22 3.76
CA GLY A 132 0.34 12.00 4.30
C GLY A 132 1.42 12.15 3.21
N ARG A 133 2.64 11.71 3.49
CA ARG A 133 3.78 11.86 2.57
C ARG A 133 3.49 11.34 1.15
N ILE A 134 2.89 10.16 1.04
CA ILE A 134 2.56 9.52 -0.25
C ILE A 134 1.41 10.24 -0.94
N GLY A 135 0.32 10.53 -0.20
CA GLY A 135 -0.85 11.18 -0.78
C GLY A 135 -0.56 12.57 -1.32
N ARG A 136 0.35 13.32 -0.71
CA ARG A 136 0.80 14.63 -1.23
C ARG A 136 1.54 14.49 -2.56
N VAL A 137 2.52 13.58 -2.63
CA VAL A 137 3.23 13.32 -3.89
C VAL A 137 2.26 12.88 -4.98
N PHE A 138 1.29 12.03 -4.65
CA PHE A 138 0.26 11.62 -5.61
C PHE A 138 -0.62 12.80 -6.05
N THR A 139 -0.97 13.71 -5.13
CA THR A 139 -1.68 14.96 -5.44
C THR A 139 -0.90 15.82 -6.43
N ASP A 140 0.40 16.04 -6.19
CA ASP A 140 1.26 16.83 -7.06
C ASP A 140 1.34 16.23 -8.48
N ILE A 141 1.44 14.91 -8.57
CA ILE A 141 1.41 14.19 -9.86
C ILE A 141 0.06 14.43 -10.56
N CYS A 142 -1.07 14.32 -9.86
CA CYS A 142 -2.40 14.56 -10.43
C CYS A 142 -2.57 16.00 -10.92
N LEU A 143 -2.10 16.98 -10.16
CA LEU A 143 -2.10 18.39 -10.59
C LEU A 143 -1.25 18.59 -11.85
N GLY A 144 -0.09 17.91 -11.95
CA GLY A 144 0.74 17.90 -13.15
C GLY A 144 0.04 17.33 -14.40
N PHE A 145 -0.93 16.44 -14.22
CA PHE A 145 -1.83 15.95 -15.28
C PHE A 145 -2.99 16.89 -15.61
N GLY A 146 -3.10 18.06 -14.94
CA GLY A 146 -4.20 18.99 -15.11
C GLY A 146 -5.52 18.48 -14.52
N MET A 147 -5.47 17.63 -13.50
CA MET A 147 -6.64 17.16 -12.78
C MET A 147 -7.08 18.14 -11.69
N ASN A 148 -8.36 18.12 -11.34
CA ASN A 148 -8.87 18.74 -10.13
C ASN A 148 -8.66 17.76 -8.96
N VAL A 149 -8.16 18.24 -7.82
CA VAL A 149 -7.91 17.38 -6.64
C VAL A 149 -8.84 17.76 -5.50
N LEU A 150 -9.59 16.79 -5.00
CA LEU A 150 -10.33 16.85 -3.74
C LEU A 150 -9.64 15.92 -2.74
N ALA A 151 -9.47 16.38 -1.51
CA ALA A 151 -8.77 15.59 -0.50
C ALA A 151 -9.60 15.41 0.76
N TYR A 152 -9.39 14.29 1.41
CA TYR A 152 -9.86 14.02 2.75
C TYR A 152 -8.74 13.45 3.61
N ASP A 153 -8.56 14.04 4.79
CA ASP A 153 -7.70 13.49 5.83
C ASP A 153 -8.35 13.73 7.21
N LYS A 154 -8.08 12.82 8.15
CA LYS A 154 -8.53 13.02 9.55
C LYS A 154 -7.79 14.19 10.20
N PHE A 155 -6.57 14.46 9.74
CA PHE A 155 -5.69 15.53 10.20
C PHE A 155 -5.25 16.35 8.99
N PRO A 156 -6.13 17.21 8.44
CA PRO A 156 -5.82 18.00 7.25
C PRO A 156 -4.63 18.91 7.52
N SER A 157 -3.83 19.11 6.50
CA SER A 157 -2.72 20.06 6.55
C SER A 157 -3.25 21.48 6.44
N SER A 158 -2.50 22.42 7.01
CA SER A 158 -2.72 23.86 6.79
C SER A 158 -2.30 24.36 5.40
N ASP A 159 -1.83 23.47 4.53
CA ASP A 159 -1.44 23.78 3.16
C ASP A 159 -2.67 24.17 2.34
N SER A 160 -2.72 25.44 1.92
CA SER A 160 -3.84 26.02 1.17
C SER A 160 -3.94 25.52 -0.28
N SER A 161 -2.94 24.81 -0.79
CA SER A 161 -2.93 24.27 -2.15
C SER A 161 -3.85 23.07 -2.34
N ILE A 162 -4.28 22.44 -1.24
CA ILE A 162 -5.12 21.23 -1.26
C ILE A 162 -6.53 21.57 -0.79
N LYS A 163 -7.53 21.33 -1.64
CA LYS A 163 -8.94 21.49 -1.28
C LYS A 163 -9.43 20.31 -0.48
N TYR A 164 -9.57 20.49 0.84
CA TYR A 164 -10.16 19.49 1.73
C TYR A 164 -11.68 19.55 1.73
N VAL A 165 -12.31 18.39 1.65
CA VAL A 165 -13.77 18.23 1.62
C VAL A 165 -14.21 17.09 2.55
N SER A 166 -15.52 16.96 2.78
CA SER A 166 -16.06 15.79 3.46
C SER A 166 -15.92 14.51 2.63
N LEU A 167 -15.94 13.34 3.26
CA LEU A 167 -15.91 12.07 2.51
C LEU A 167 -17.08 11.93 1.55
N ASP A 168 -18.26 12.39 1.97
CA ASP A 168 -19.49 12.29 1.15
C ASP A 168 -19.37 13.17 -0.09
N GLU A 169 -18.84 14.40 0.03
CA GLU A 169 -18.55 15.29 -1.08
C GLU A 169 -17.47 14.71 -2.00
N LEU A 170 -16.37 14.18 -1.43
CA LEU A 170 -15.31 13.53 -2.19
C LEU A 170 -15.86 12.37 -3.02
N PHE A 171 -16.69 11.51 -2.44
CA PHE A 171 -17.30 10.40 -3.17
C PHE A 171 -18.29 10.85 -4.24
N ALA A 172 -19.00 11.95 -4.03
CA ALA A 172 -19.98 12.47 -4.99
C ALA A 172 -19.32 13.12 -6.21
N GLU A 173 -18.24 13.89 -5.98
CA GLU A 173 -17.62 14.78 -6.97
C GLU A 173 -16.43 14.15 -7.71
N SER A 174 -15.89 13.02 -7.22
CA SER A 174 -14.69 12.44 -7.83
C SER A 174 -15.02 11.47 -8.96
N ASP A 175 -14.31 11.61 -10.08
CA ASP A 175 -14.27 10.61 -11.17
C ASP A 175 -13.37 9.41 -10.79
N ILE A 176 -12.35 9.66 -9.97
CA ILE A 176 -11.32 8.70 -9.57
C ILE A 176 -11.06 8.87 -8.08
N ILE A 177 -10.86 7.77 -7.35
CA ILE A 177 -10.52 7.81 -5.92
C ILE A 177 -9.26 7.00 -5.67
N SER A 178 -8.31 7.60 -4.95
CA SER A 178 -7.07 6.95 -4.54
C SER A 178 -6.88 6.98 -3.02
N LEU A 179 -6.53 5.82 -2.46
CA LEU A 179 -6.38 5.63 -1.02
C LEU A 179 -4.90 5.62 -0.63
N HIS A 180 -4.50 6.56 0.22
CA HIS A 180 -3.14 6.70 0.76
C HIS A 180 -3.14 6.79 2.29
N CYS A 181 -4.11 6.15 2.92
CA CYS A 181 -4.29 6.12 4.37
C CYS A 181 -4.09 4.69 4.93
N PRO A 182 -3.78 4.54 6.23
CA PRO A 182 -3.79 3.24 6.88
C PRO A 182 -5.15 2.55 6.76
N LEU A 183 -5.13 1.22 6.66
CA LEU A 183 -6.35 0.42 6.57
C LEU A 183 -7.19 0.58 7.84
N ARG A 184 -8.29 1.31 7.74
CA ARG A 184 -9.27 1.52 8.82
C ARG A 184 -10.63 0.99 8.41
N GLU A 185 -11.45 0.62 9.39
CA GLU A 185 -12.78 0.06 9.15
C GLU A 185 -13.69 0.99 8.33
N ILE A 186 -13.57 2.30 8.51
CA ILE A 186 -14.31 3.32 7.76
C ILE A 186 -13.99 3.31 6.26
N CYS A 187 -12.73 3.04 5.90
CA CYS A 187 -12.31 2.90 4.49
C CYS A 187 -12.87 1.63 3.88
N ARG A 188 -12.90 0.52 4.62
CA ARG A 188 -13.47 -0.76 4.16
C ARG A 188 -14.96 -0.64 3.85
N ARG A 189 -15.75 -0.08 4.76
CA ARG A 189 -17.22 -0.04 4.63
C ARG A 189 -17.69 0.91 3.53
N ARG A 190 -17.13 2.12 3.45
CA ARG A 190 -17.58 3.13 2.48
C ARG A 190 -17.10 2.88 1.06
N VAL A 191 -15.86 2.47 0.85
CA VAL A 191 -15.36 2.14 -0.49
C VAL A 191 -16.11 0.95 -1.08
N HIS A 192 -16.38 -0.08 -0.28
CA HIS A 192 -17.13 -1.25 -0.75
C HIS A 192 -18.59 -0.93 -1.12
N SER A 193 -19.26 -0.07 -0.35
CA SER A 193 -20.64 0.36 -0.64
C SER A 193 -20.74 1.25 -1.89
N TYR A 194 -19.67 1.95 -2.26
CA TYR A 194 -19.64 2.80 -3.47
C TYR A 194 -19.41 1.98 -4.73
N GLN A 195 -18.57 0.95 -4.67
CA GLN A 195 -18.40 -0.01 -5.78
C GLN A 195 -19.69 -0.75 -6.13
N SER A 196 -20.57 -0.97 -5.14
CA SER A 196 -21.87 -1.63 -5.36
C SER A 196 -22.95 -0.73 -5.98
N ARG A 197 -22.76 0.58 -6.07
CA ARG A 197 -23.72 1.54 -6.63
C ARG A 197 -23.59 1.83 -8.13
N GLY A 198 -22.75 1.08 -8.86
CA GLY A 198 -22.86 0.96 -10.32
C GLY A 198 -22.65 2.23 -11.13
N LYS A 199 -21.70 3.09 -10.83
CA LYS A 199 -21.30 4.20 -11.73
C LYS A 199 -20.29 3.78 -12.81
N TYR A 200 -20.05 2.49 -12.99
CA TYR A 200 -19.22 1.95 -14.08
C TYR A 200 -20.08 1.04 -14.98
N GLN A 201 -20.79 1.63 -15.91
CA GLN A 201 -21.21 0.94 -17.15
C GLN A 201 -20.21 1.26 -18.26
#